data_7b2093a6d7594ad73e60308c07c439f3
#
_entry.id   7b2093a6d7594ad73e60308c07c439f3
#
_cell.length_a   1.000
_cell.length_b   1.000
_cell.length_c   1.000
_cell.angle_alpha   90.00
_cell.angle_beta   90.00
_cell.angle_gamma   90.00
#
_symmetry.space_group_name_H-M   'P 1'
#
loop_
_entity.id
_entity.type
_entity.pdbx_description
1 polymer ?
#
loop_
_entity_poly.entity_id
_entity_poly.type
_entity_poly.pdbx_seq_one_letter_code
_entity_poly.pdbx_strand_id
1 'polypeptide(L)'
;MDLTPYLPTLKGSNLDEVLLSVAVSGKVALAVKGRFFLRCLCDSFCETTRIGCAVTDEASCLGYLGQEPYELLICTDFLESGNGFELARKARGLQPDLKIVVLALGDAIPVEYSEASWLEAVVAEADFVEDQKPLEAAVIAVMGRHSYRSPSLRSGQLPYLSCPRLTPREYEVLDLLASGLTDREIAEQLVVSEETARTYTKRLLKTLEVSNRVQAVLKGMRCGMVQL
;
A
#
# COMPACT_ATOMS: atom_id res chain seq x y z
N MET A 1 4.36 -13.89 -6.05
CA MET A 1 4.85 -12.86 -6.98
C MET A 1 6.29 -13.17 -7.33
N ASP A 2 6.65 -13.24 -8.61
CA ASP A 2 8.04 -13.43 -9.02
C ASP A 2 8.75 -12.07 -9.05
N LEU A 3 9.68 -11.85 -8.12
CA LEU A 3 10.47 -10.62 -8.02
C LEU A 3 11.80 -10.71 -8.81
N THR A 4 12.04 -11.84 -9.49
CA THR A 4 13.27 -12.07 -10.25
C THR A 4 13.57 -10.95 -11.27
N PRO A 5 12.58 -10.41 -12.01
CA PRO A 5 12.80 -9.30 -12.94
C PRO A 5 13.28 -8.00 -12.27
N TYR A 6 12.94 -7.80 -11.00
CA TYR A 6 13.21 -6.54 -10.27
C TYR A 6 14.51 -6.57 -9.47
N LEU A 7 15.08 -7.77 -9.21
CA LEU A 7 16.32 -7.91 -8.45
C LEU A 7 17.51 -7.11 -9.01
N PRO A 8 17.72 -7.02 -10.35
CA PRO A 8 18.79 -6.19 -10.90
C PRO A 8 18.59 -4.70 -10.62
N THR A 9 17.36 -4.22 -10.71
CA THR A 9 17.00 -2.81 -10.46
C THR A 9 17.18 -2.45 -8.99
N LEU A 10 16.77 -3.34 -8.08
CA LEU A 10 16.98 -3.16 -6.65
C LEU A 10 18.48 -3.18 -6.26
N LYS A 11 19.27 -4.04 -6.89
CA LYS A 11 20.73 -4.10 -6.68
C LYS A 11 21.50 -2.89 -7.24
N GLY A 12 20.93 -2.21 -8.22
CA GLY A 12 21.53 -1.02 -8.83
C GLY A 12 21.13 0.30 -8.15
N SER A 13 20.14 0.28 -7.27
CA SER A 13 19.72 1.48 -6.57
C SER A 13 20.67 1.77 -5.41
N ASN A 14 21.39 2.88 -5.50
CA ASN A 14 22.18 3.40 -4.40
C ASN A 14 21.34 4.39 -3.60
N LEU A 15 20.25 3.85 -3.01
CA LEU A 15 19.28 4.65 -2.27
C LEU A 15 19.93 5.41 -1.12
N ASP A 16 20.99 4.86 -0.54
CA ASP A 16 21.76 5.51 0.52
C ASP A 16 22.50 6.76 0.01
N GLU A 17 23.12 6.71 -1.18
CA GLU A 17 23.71 7.90 -1.81
C GLU A 17 22.67 8.98 -2.09
N VAL A 18 21.47 8.59 -2.53
CA VAL A 18 20.35 9.51 -2.75
C VAL A 18 19.93 10.16 -1.44
N LEU A 19 19.74 9.37 -0.37
CA LEU A 19 19.38 9.89 0.94
C LEU A 19 20.44 10.84 1.49
N LEU A 20 21.73 10.54 1.26
CA LEU A 20 22.83 11.43 1.58
C LEU A 20 22.79 12.72 0.76
N SER A 21 22.55 12.61 -0.55
CA SER A 21 22.53 13.77 -1.46
C SER A 21 21.42 14.76 -1.15
N VAL A 22 20.28 14.27 -0.63
CA VAL A 22 19.14 15.11 -0.23
C VAL A 22 19.12 15.42 1.27
N ALA A 23 20.24 15.14 1.97
CA ALA A 23 20.45 15.44 3.38
C ALA A 23 19.41 14.81 4.32
N VAL A 24 18.94 13.59 4.03
CA VAL A 24 18.12 12.83 4.99
C VAL A 24 19.00 12.51 6.20
N SER A 25 18.73 13.15 7.31
CA SER A 25 19.47 12.98 8.57
C SER A 25 18.69 12.14 9.59
N GLY A 26 17.39 12.04 9.42
CA GLY A 26 16.48 11.33 10.31
C GLY A 26 16.30 9.85 9.98
N LYS A 27 15.45 9.21 10.77
CA LYS A 27 15.13 7.78 10.61
C LYS A 27 14.19 7.53 9.44
N VAL A 28 14.40 6.41 8.77
CA VAL A 28 13.53 5.89 7.71
C VAL A 28 12.69 4.75 8.24
N ALA A 29 11.38 4.77 7.97
CA ALA A 29 10.46 3.68 8.21
C ALA A 29 10.19 2.93 6.90
N LEU A 30 10.28 1.61 6.94
CA LEU A 30 9.96 0.72 5.83
C LEU A 30 8.78 -0.17 6.21
N ALA A 31 7.70 -0.10 5.44
CA ALA A 31 6.53 -0.96 5.63
C ALA A 31 6.13 -1.58 4.28
N VAL A 32 6.56 -2.80 4.01
CA VAL A 32 6.37 -3.41 2.68
C VAL A 32 5.86 -4.84 2.77
N LYS A 33 5.05 -5.25 1.80
CA LYS A 33 4.52 -6.61 1.73
C LYS A 33 5.63 -7.62 1.42
N GLY A 34 5.77 -8.60 2.29
CA GLY A 34 6.66 -9.74 2.10
C GLY A 34 8.09 -9.51 2.60
N ARG A 35 8.53 -10.43 3.44
CA ARG A 35 9.86 -10.38 4.10
C ARG A 35 11.02 -10.35 3.12
N PHE A 36 10.87 -11.00 1.96
CA PHE A 36 11.92 -11.01 0.95
C PHE A 36 12.10 -9.62 0.34
N PHE A 37 11.00 -8.95 -0.05
CA PHE A 37 11.07 -7.60 -0.61
C PHE A 37 11.58 -6.59 0.43
N LEU A 38 11.12 -6.72 1.68
CA LEU A 38 11.62 -5.91 2.79
C LEU A 38 13.14 -6.08 2.95
N ARG A 39 13.64 -7.31 2.88
CA ARG A 39 15.09 -7.58 2.96
C ARG A 39 15.84 -6.95 1.80
N CYS A 40 15.36 -7.12 0.56
CA CYS A 40 15.99 -6.49 -0.61
C CYS A 40 16.04 -4.97 -0.49
N LEU A 41 14.95 -4.36 0.02
CA LEU A 41 14.91 -2.91 0.23
C LEU A 41 15.88 -2.47 1.34
N CYS A 42 15.95 -3.20 2.46
CA CYS A 42 16.94 -2.94 3.51
C CYS A 42 18.38 -3.04 2.98
N ASP A 43 18.66 -4.05 2.14
CA ASP A 43 19.99 -4.25 1.57
C ASP A 43 20.39 -3.18 0.53
N SER A 44 19.43 -2.37 0.08
CA SER A 44 19.68 -1.19 -0.76
C SER A 44 20.21 0.01 0.04
N PHE A 45 20.14 -0.05 1.38
CA PHE A 45 20.75 0.92 2.27
C PHE A 45 22.11 0.39 2.73
N CYS A 46 23.18 1.13 2.46
CA CYS A 46 24.54 0.78 2.93
C CYS A 46 24.69 0.95 4.44
N GLU A 47 23.97 1.93 5.01
CA GLU A 47 23.91 2.22 6.43
C GLU A 47 22.57 1.85 7.02
N THR A 48 22.44 0.62 7.50
CA THR A 48 21.22 0.12 8.19
C THR A 48 20.86 0.94 9.44
N THR A 49 21.80 1.72 9.97
CA THR A 49 21.58 2.60 11.14
C THR A 49 20.53 3.69 10.91
N ARG A 50 20.21 4.03 9.65
CA ARG A 50 19.14 4.97 9.31
C ARG A 50 17.74 4.36 9.31
N ILE A 51 17.65 3.04 9.22
CA ILE A 51 16.36 2.35 9.27
C ILE A 51 15.92 2.27 10.73
N GLY A 52 14.90 3.04 11.09
CA GLY A 52 14.31 3.02 12.43
C GLY A 52 13.33 1.87 12.64
N CYS A 53 12.58 1.50 11.59
CA CYS A 53 11.76 0.27 11.58
C CYS A 53 11.67 -0.32 10.18
N ALA A 54 11.51 -1.66 10.13
CA ALA A 54 11.33 -2.43 8.90
C ALA A 54 10.30 -3.54 9.18
N VAL A 55 9.08 -3.35 8.71
CA VAL A 55 7.91 -4.17 9.07
C VAL A 55 7.11 -4.55 7.83
N THR A 56 6.21 -5.53 7.98
CA THR A 56 5.35 -6.01 6.90
C THR A 56 3.87 -5.70 7.12
N ASP A 57 3.52 -5.08 8.24
CA ASP A 57 2.14 -4.78 8.60
C ASP A 57 1.96 -3.33 9.10
N GLU A 58 0.72 -2.84 8.97
CA GLU A 58 0.33 -1.47 9.30
C GLU A 58 0.44 -1.17 10.79
N ALA A 59 -0.04 -2.08 11.64
CA ALA A 59 -0.13 -1.84 13.08
C ALA A 59 1.26 -1.70 13.72
N SER A 60 2.19 -2.56 13.34
CA SER A 60 3.59 -2.48 13.78
C SER A 60 4.23 -1.18 13.34
N CYS A 61 4.03 -0.76 12.08
CA CYS A 61 4.57 0.51 11.58
C CYS A 61 4.06 1.70 12.38
N LEU A 62 2.74 1.80 12.58
CA LEU A 62 2.14 2.88 13.38
C LEU A 62 2.63 2.86 14.83
N GLY A 63 2.87 1.69 15.40
CA GLY A 63 3.46 1.54 16.73
C GLY A 63 4.84 2.20 16.83
N TYR A 64 5.72 1.97 15.86
CA TYR A 64 7.04 2.61 15.81
C TYR A 64 6.93 4.13 15.56
N LEU A 65 6.09 4.55 14.61
CA LEU A 65 5.87 5.97 14.31
C LEU A 65 5.29 6.76 15.49
N GLY A 66 4.55 6.08 16.38
CA GLY A 66 4.02 6.70 17.61
C GLY A 66 5.05 6.88 18.73
N GLN A 67 6.22 6.23 18.66
CA GLN A 67 7.23 6.26 19.73
C GLN A 67 8.31 7.33 19.50
N GLU A 68 8.67 7.58 18.24
CA GLU A 68 9.76 8.48 17.89
C GLU A 68 9.55 9.13 16.53
N PRO A 69 10.19 10.28 16.24
CA PRO A 69 10.07 10.93 14.95
C PRO A 69 10.83 10.19 13.85
N TYR A 70 10.19 10.14 12.67
CA TYR A 70 10.75 9.64 11.42
C TYR A 70 10.75 10.76 10.39
N GLU A 71 11.69 10.73 9.46
CA GLU A 71 11.79 11.72 8.40
C GLU A 71 11.15 11.22 7.10
N LEU A 72 11.28 9.91 6.83
CA LEU A 72 10.76 9.29 5.62
C LEU A 72 10.05 7.97 5.93
N LEU A 73 8.88 7.77 5.34
CA LEU A 73 8.18 6.49 5.25
C LEU A 73 8.17 6.02 3.80
N ILE A 74 8.65 4.81 3.57
CA ILE A 74 8.49 4.10 2.29
C ILE A 74 7.59 2.90 2.58
N CYS A 75 6.44 2.83 1.93
CA CYS A 75 5.52 1.69 2.12
C CYS A 75 4.96 1.21 0.78
N THR A 76 4.58 -0.07 0.72
CA THR A 76 3.81 -0.61 -0.41
C THR A 76 2.33 -0.39 -0.18
N ASP A 77 1.53 -0.28 -1.25
CA ASP A 77 0.07 -0.15 -1.21
C ASP A 77 -0.60 -1.34 -0.50
N PHE A 78 -0.05 -2.56 -0.64
CA PHE A 78 -0.47 -3.75 0.10
C PHE A 78 0.57 -4.10 1.17
N LEU A 79 0.09 -4.50 2.36
CA LEU A 79 0.89 -5.03 3.46
C LEU A 79 0.44 -6.47 3.79
N GLU A 80 1.16 -7.20 4.62
CA GLU A 80 0.70 -8.52 5.09
C GLU A 80 -0.58 -8.40 5.93
N SER A 81 -0.74 -7.28 6.64
CA SER A 81 -1.97 -6.89 7.31
C SER A 81 -2.11 -5.38 7.23
N GLY A 82 -3.22 -4.90 6.68
CA GLY A 82 -3.49 -3.49 6.47
C GLY A 82 -3.24 -3.01 5.04
N ASN A 83 -3.35 -1.71 4.83
CA ASN A 83 -3.25 -1.03 3.55
C ASN A 83 -2.26 0.13 3.64
N GLY A 84 -1.32 0.20 2.70
CA GLY A 84 -0.26 1.21 2.73
C GLY A 84 -0.74 2.64 2.52
N PHE A 85 -1.80 2.86 1.75
CA PHE A 85 -2.40 4.19 1.61
C PHE A 85 -3.06 4.66 2.92
N GLU A 86 -3.77 3.74 3.62
CA GLU A 86 -4.33 4.03 4.94
C GLU A 86 -3.24 4.22 5.99
N LEU A 87 -2.17 3.41 5.94
CA LEU A 87 -0.97 3.63 6.75
C LEU A 87 -0.42 5.03 6.52
N ALA A 88 -0.20 5.43 5.26
CA ALA A 88 0.32 6.75 4.90
C ALA A 88 -0.57 7.88 5.44
N ARG A 89 -1.89 7.75 5.33
CA ARG A 89 -2.86 8.73 5.87
C ARG A 89 -2.78 8.85 7.38
N LYS A 90 -2.73 7.72 8.09
CA LYS A 90 -2.62 7.69 9.56
C LYS A 90 -1.26 8.20 10.04
N ALA A 91 -0.17 7.81 9.35
CA ALA A 91 1.18 8.27 9.63
C ALA A 91 1.32 9.80 9.50
N ARG A 92 0.71 10.39 8.46
CA ARG A 92 0.61 11.85 8.29
C ARG A 92 -0.11 12.52 9.46
N GLY A 93 -1.15 11.87 9.99
CA GLY A 93 -1.87 12.36 11.18
C GLY A 93 -1.03 12.33 12.45
N LEU A 94 -0.15 11.34 12.59
CA LEU A 94 0.77 11.22 13.73
C LEU A 94 1.98 12.17 13.61
N GLN A 95 2.54 12.28 12.42
CA GLN A 95 3.75 13.06 12.14
C GLN A 95 3.53 13.94 10.90
N PRO A 96 3.08 15.20 11.07
CA PRO A 96 2.75 16.10 9.95
C PRO A 96 3.90 16.38 8.99
N ASP A 97 5.14 16.35 9.45
CA ASP A 97 6.34 16.62 8.63
C ASP A 97 6.94 15.36 7.99
N LEU A 98 6.43 14.17 8.31
CA LEU A 98 6.90 12.90 7.76
C LEU A 98 6.75 12.89 6.22
N LYS A 99 7.83 12.63 5.51
CA LYS A 99 7.79 12.44 4.05
C LYS A 99 7.31 11.04 3.73
N ILE A 100 6.45 10.91 2.71
CA ILE A 100 5.81 9.63 2.41
C ILE A 100 5.96 9.28 0.93
N VAL A 101 6.48 8.08 0.68
CA VAL A 101 6.56 7.46 -0.65
C VAL A 101 5.77 6.16 -0.61
N VAL A 102 4.74 6.04 -1.43
CA VAL A 102 3.97 4.81 -1.59
C VAL A 102 4.39 4.11 -2.88
N LEU A 103 4.76 2.84 -2.77
CA LEU A 103 5.05 1.94 -3.88
C LEU A 103 3.76 1.20 -4.23
N ALA A 104 3.16 1.55 -5.36
CA ALA A 104 1.95 0.92 -5.85
C ALA A 104 2.31 -0.33 -6.65
N LEU A 105 2.15 -1.50 -6.03
CA LEU A 105 2.41 -2.82 -6.61
C LEU A 105 1.14 -3.41 -7.27
N GLY A 106 0.01 -2.76 -7.08
CA GLY A 106 -1.26 -3.18 -7.69
C GLY A 106 -1.45 -2.66 -9.11
N ASP A 107 -2.41 -3.27 -9.80
CA ASP A 107 -2.79 -2.92 -11.18
C ASP A 107 -3.49 -1.56 -11.29
N ALA A 108 -3.82 -0.91 -10.17
CA ALA A 108 -4.54 0.35 -10.14
C ALA A 108 -4.37 1.07 -8.80
N ILE A 109 -4.52 2.39 -8.81
CA ILE A 109 -4.49 3.22 -7.59
C ILE A 109 -5.90 3.69 -7.27
N PRO A 110 -6.35 3.65 -5.99
CA PRO A 110 -7.63 4.23 -5.61
C PRO A 110 -7.71 5.71 -5.94
N VAL A 111 -8.82 6.14 -6.57
CA VAL A 111 -9.01 7.53 -7.04
C VAL A 111 -8.82 8.55 -5.92
N GLU A 112 -9.24 8.22 -4.70
CA GLU A 112 -9.11 9.09 -3.53
C GLU A 112 -7.67 9.46 -3.18
N TYR A 113 -6.68 8.66 -3.61
CA TYR A 113 -5.25 8.92 -3.38
C TYR A 113 -4.54 9.52 -4.58
N SER A 114 -5.19 9.55 -5.76
CA SER A 114 -4.59 10.08 -6.99
C SER A 114 -4.27 11.56 -6.90
N GLU A 115 -5.17 12.33 -6.28
CA GLU A 115 -5.10 13.78 -6.14
C GLU A 115 -4.91 14.24 -4.68
N ALA A 116 -4.65 13.30 -3.78
CA ALA A 116 -4.46 13.61 -2.37
C ALA A 116 -3.23 14.51 -2.16
N SER A 117 -3.47 15.76 -1.81
CA SER A 117 -2.41 16.78 -1.63
C SER A 117 -1.46 16.46 -0.48
N TRP A 118 -1.90 15.63 0.47
CA TRP A 118 -1.09 15.18 1.61
C TRP A 118 -0.15 14.03 1.27
N LEU A 119 -0.34 13.35 0.13
CA LEU A 119 0.49 12.24 -0.33
C LEU A 119 1.49 12.76 -1.36
N GLU A 120 2.74 12.90 -0.96
CA GLU A 120 3.75 13.53 -1.80
C GLU A 120 4.17 12.65 -2.97
N ALA A 121 4.40 11.35 -2.75
CA ALA A 121 4.90 10.50 -3.83
C ALA A 121 4.18 9.17 -3.95
N VAL A 122 3.93 8.78 -5.20
CA VAL A 122 3.47 7.44 -5.58
C VAL A 122 4.31 6.95 -6.75
N VAL A 123 4.85 5.75 -6.60
CA VAL A 123 5.67 5.04 -7.60
C VAL A 123 4.94 3.78 -8.01
N ALA A 124 4.62 3.62 -9.29
CA ALA A 124 4.00 2.40 -9.80
C ALA A 124 5.03 1.30 -10.06
N GLU A 125 4.65 0.04 -9.80
CA GLU A 125 5.49 -1.14 -10.07
C GLU A 125 5.96 -1.19 -11.53
N ALA A 126 5.09 -0.82 -12.47
CA ALA A 126 5.40 -0.83 -13.90
C ALA A 126 6.63 0.02 -14.26
N ASP A 127 6.91 1.07 -13.49
CA ASP A 127 8.04 1.98 -13.75
C ASP A 127 9.38 1.45 -13.22
N PHE A 128 9.37 0.40 -12.36
CA PHE A 128 10.61 -0.25 -11.90
C PHE A 128 11.28 -1.12 -12.96
N VAL A 129 10.59 -1.45 -14.03
CA VAL A 129 11.10 -2.31 -15.13
C VAL A 129 11.96 -1.51 -16.11
N GLU A 130 11.75 -0.22 -16.18
CA GLU A 130 12.53 0.69 -16.99
C GLU A 130 13.63 1.31 -16.11
N ASP A 131 14.83 1.41 -16.60
CA ASP A 131 16.09 1.85 -15.92
C ASP A 131 16.03 3.30 -15.36
N GLN A 132 14.86 3.77 -14.96
CA GLN A 132 14.56 5.17 -14.62
C GLN A 132 14.68 5.51 -13.12
N LYS A 133 15.12 4.58 -12.30
CA LYS A 133 15.30 4.80 -10.84
C LYS A 133 14.13 5.58 -10.20
N PRO A 134 12.88 5.12 -10.35
CA PRO A 134 11.69 5.89 -9.97
C PRO A 134 11.60 6.12 -8.46
N LEU A 135 12.10 5.20 -7.63
CA LEU A 135 12.13 5.36 -6.18
C LEU A 135 13.11 6.47 -5.77
N GLU A 136 14.30 6.52 -6.38
CA GLU A 136 15.28 7.56 -6.12
C GLU A 136 14.73 8.94 -6.52
N ALA A 137 14.10 9.05 -7.69
CA ALA A 137 13.45 10.28 -8.13
C ALA A 137 12.30 10.71 -7.19
N ALA A 138 11.52 9.77 -6.68
CA ALA A 138 10.47 10.02 -5.72
C ALA A 138 11.03 10.56 -4.39
N VAL A 139 12.09 9.93 -3.86
CA VAL A 139 12.74 10.38 -2.62
C VAL A 139 13.33 11.78 -2.79
N ILE A 140 14.04 12.06 -3.88
CA ILE A 140 14.58 13.39 -4.17
C ILE A 140 13.45 14.44 -4.20
N ALA A 141 12.33 14.12 -4.87
CA ALA A 141 11.22 15.03 -4.97
C ALA A 141 10.60 15.35 -3.60
N VAL A 142 10.28 14.32 -2.79
CA VAL A 142 9.62 14.53 -1.49
C VAL A 142 10.52 15.27 -0.50
N MET A 143 11.83 14.99 -0.52
CA MET A 143 12.78 15.72 0.31
C MET A 143 12.91 17.18 -0.12
N GLY A 144 12.81 17.46 -1.43
CA GLY A 144 12.72 18.82 -1.99
C GLY A 144 11.35 19.50 -1.82
N ARG A 145 10.41 18.89 -1.08
CA ARG A 145 9.02 19.37 -0.90
C ARG A 145 8.21 19.44 -2.20
N HIS A 146 8.51 18.58 -3.15
CA HIS A 146 7.77 18.43 -4.40
C HIS A 146 6.96 17.14 -4.38
N SER A 147 5.86 17.13 -5.13
CA SER A 147 5.10 15.90 -5.36
C SER A 147 5.71 15.09 -6.51
N TYR A 148 5.61 13.77 -6.40
CA TYR A 148 6.04 12.86 -7.46
C TYR A 148 4.94 11.85 -7.79
N ARG A 149 4.70 11.68 -9.06
CA ARG A 149 3.89 10.60 -9.61
C ARG A 149 4.71 9.98 -10.73
N SER A 150 4.91 8.67 -10.68
CA SER A 150 5.73 7.98 -11.68
C SER A 150 5.11 8.07 -13.10
N PRO A 151 5.90 7.84 -14.16
CA PRO A 151 5.46 8.08 -15.53
C PRO A 151 4.17 7.35 -15.92
N SER A 152 4.02 6.08 -15.57
CA SER A 152 2.81 5.29 -15.88
C SER A 152 1.54 5.86 -15.24
N LEU A 153 1.66 6.48 -14.07
CA LEU A 153 0.55 7.17 -13.42
C LEU A 153 0.17 8.45 -14.15
N ARG A 154 1.16 9.26 -14.56
CA ARG A 154 0.93 10.51 -15.28
C ARG A 154 0.38 10.30 -16.68
N SER A 155 0.81 9.23 -17.36
CA SER A 155 0.33 8.90 -18.71
C SER A 155 -1.05 8.23 -18.73
N GLY A 156 -1.61 7.89 -17.55
CA GLY A 156 -2.86 7.16 -17.44
C GLY A 156 -2.76 5.68 -17.85
N GLN A 157 -1.56 5.14 -17.96
CA GLN A 157 -1.35 3.71 -18.24
C GLN A 157 -1.78 2.83 -17.08
N LEU A 158 -1.63 3.33 -15.86
CA LEU A 158 -2.18 2.67 -14.68
C LEU A 158 -3.56 3.27 -14.37
N PRO A 159 -4.64 2.48 -14.47
CA PRO A 159 -5.98 3.00 -14.24
C PRO A 159 -6.19 3.35 -12.76
N TYR A 160 -6.94 4.40 -12.51
CA TYR A 160 -7.45 4.68 -11.17
C TYR A 160 -8.64 3.78 -10.86
N LEU A 161 -8.62 3.15 -9.70
CA LEU A 161 -9.70 2.29 -9.25
C LEU A 161 -10.56 3.03 -8.24
N SER A 162 -11.86 3.12 -8.52
CA SER A 162 -12.83 3.60 -7.54
C SER A 162 -13.00 2.53 -6.45
N CYS A 163 -12.45 2.80 -5.27
CA CYS A 163 -12.57 1.94 -4.10
C CYS A 163 -13.61 2.52 -3.15
N PRO A 164 -14.83 2.01 -3.15
CA PRO A 164 -15.89 2.53 -2.29
C PRO A 164 -15.58 2.25 -0.82
N ARG A 165 -16.01 3.17 0.06
CA ARG A 165 -15.91 2.93 1.49
C ARG A 165 -16.93 1.89 1.91
N LEU A 166 -16.45 0.79 2.46
CA LEU A 166 -17.29 -0.24 3.04
C LEU A 166 -17.62 0.10 4.50
N THR A 167 -18.82 -0.25 4.91
CA THR A 167 -19.17 -0.29 6.34
C THR A 167 -18.42 -1.43 7.03
N PRO A 168 -18.26 -1.41 8.37
CA PRO A 168 -17.62 -2.51 9.09
C PRO A 168 -18.24 -3.89 8.75
N ARG A 169 -19.56 -3.92 8.60
CA ARG A 169 -20.27 -5.17 8.26
C ARG A 169 -20.01 -5.64 6.84
N GLU A 170 -19.87 -4.74 5.89
CA GLU A 170 -19.49 -5.08 4.51
C GLU A 170 -18.04 -5.59 4.44
N TYR A 171 -17.14 -5.05 5.24
CA TYR A 171 -15.76 -5.57 5.38
C TYR A 171 -15.76 -7.01 5.91
N GLU A 172 -16.50 -7.30 7.00
CA GLU A 172 -16.62 -8.64 7.54
C GLU A 172 -17.12 -9.64 6.49
N VAL A 173 -18.16 -9.26 5.75
CA VAL A 173 -18.72 -10.11 4.69
C VAL A 173 -17.72 -10.31 3.55
N LEU A 174 -17.01 -9.26 3.15
CA LEU A 174 -16.00 -9.36 2.08
C LEU A 174 -14.85 -10.30 2.47
N ASP A 175 -14.39 -10.24 3.71
CA ASP A 175 -13.33 -11.11 4.24
C ASP A 175 -13.75 -12.58 4.26
N LEU A 176 -14.99 -12.84 4.69
CA LEU A 176 -15.56 -14.19 4.68
C LEU A 176 -15.76 -14.73 3.25
N LEU A 177 -16.15 -13.86 2.30
CA LEU A 177 -16.22 -14.23 0.88
C LEU A 177 -14.82 -14.53 0.31
N ALA A 178 -13.81 -13.76 0.68
CA ALA A 178 -12.41 -13.99 0.27
C ALA A 178 -11.88 -15.32 0.83
N SER A 179 -12.34 -15.72 2.01
CA SER A 179 -12.08 -17.03 2.61
C SER A 179 -12.86 -18.17 1.94
N GLY A 180 -13.65 -17.90 0.92
CA GLY A 180 -14.40 -18.90 0.13
C GLY A 180 -15.70 -19.39 0.75
N LEU A 181 -16.21 -18.74 1.82
CA LEU A 181 -17.40 -19.18 2.52
C LEU A 181 -18.68 -18.95 1.70
N THR A 182 -19.62 -19.88 1.83
CA THR A 182 -20.99 -19.78 1.30
C THR A 182 -21.85 -18.85 2.16
N ASP A 183 -22.99 -18.39 1.65
CA ASP A 183 -23.93 -17.54 2.41
C ASP A 183 -24.41 -18.22 3.72
N ARG A 184 -24.51 -19.55 3.72
CA ARG A 184 -24.84 -20.33 4.93
C ARG A 184 -23.71 -20.27 5.96
N GLU A 185 -22.48 -20.51 5.55
CA GLU A 185 -21.31 -20.46 6.44
C GLU A 185 -21.06 -19.04 6.96
N ILE A 186 -21.26 -18.03 6.11
CA ILE A 186 -21.25 -16.62 6.52
C ILE A 186 -22.32 -16.35 7.58
N ALA A 187 -23.53 -16.88 7.41
CA ALA A 187 -24.60 -16.74 8.39
C ALA A 187 -24.23 -17.34 9.74
N GLU A 188 -23.63 -18.53 9.74
CA GLU A 188 -23.13 -19.21 10.94
C GLU A 188 -22.05 -18.36 11.64
N GLN A 189 -21.04 -17.85 10.91
CA GLN A 189 -19.97 -17.00 11.44
C GLN A 189 -20.49 -15.67 12.02
N LEU A 190 -21.44 -15.06 11.35
CA LEU A 190 -21.98 -13.76 11.72
C LEU A 190 -23.17 -13.83 12.71
N VAL A 191 -23.56 -15.07 13.09
CA VAL A 191 -24.71 -15.36 13.98
C VAL A 191 -26.00 -14.68 13.50
N VAL A 192 -26.33 -14.88 12.22
CA VAL A 192 -27.52 -14.34 11.56
C VAL A 192 -28.24 -15.44 10.76
N SER A 193 -29.43 -15.15 10.21
CA SER A 193 -30.07 -16.06 9.27
C SER A 193 -29.36 -16.07 7.90
N GLU A 194 -29.47 -17.19 7.16
CA GLU A 194 -28.91 -17.27 5.80
C GLU A 194 -29.50 -16.19 4.87
N GLU A 195 -30.79 -15.85 5.02
CA GLU A 195 -31.43 -14.78 4.27
C GLU A 195 -30.78 -13.40 4.57
N THR A 196 -30.40 -13.18 5.84
CA THR A 196 -29.71 -11.96 6.26
C THR A 196 -28.30 -11.92 5.67
N ALA A 197 -27.54 -13.01 5.70
CA ALA A 197 -26.22 -13.10 5.10
C ALA A 197 -26.28 -12.84 3.58
N ARG A 198 -27.26 -13.44 2.89
CA ARG A 198 -27.51 -13.20 1.47
C ARG A 198 -27.85 -11.72 1.18
N THR A 199 -28.56 -11.07 2.08
CA THR A 199 -28.87 -9.63 1.97
C THR A 199 -27.59 -8.79 2.13
N TYR A 200 -26.72 -9.15 3.06
CA TYR A 200 -25.43 -8.47 3.22
C TYR A 200 -24.53 -8.66 1.99
N THR A 201 -24.44 -9.88 1.46
CA THR A 201 -23.72 -10.14 0.21
C THR A 201 -24.25 -9.27 -0.93
N LYS A 202 -25.58 -9.20 -1.13
CA LYS A 202 -26.19 -8.35 -2.16
C LYS A 202 -25.87 -6.86 -1.98
N ARG A 203 -25.89 -6.35 -0.75
CA ARG A 203 -25.53 -4.96 -0.46
C ARG A 203 -24.07 -4.70 -0.79
N LEU A 204 -23.17 -5.59 -0.37
CA LEU A 204 -21.74 -5.51 -0.70
C LEU A 204 -21.50 -5.47 -2.21
N LEU A 205 -22.14 -6.36 -2.98
CA LEU A 205 -22.03 -6.36 -4.44
C LEU A 205 -22.47 -5.03 -5.05
N LYS A 206 -23.56 -4.45 -4.53
CA LYS A 206 -24.04 -3.13 -4.96
C LYS A 206 -23.05 -2.02 -4.59
N THR A 207 -22.55 -2.01 -3.35
CA THR A 207 -21.56 -1.02 -2.90
C THR A 207 -20.28 -1.11 -3.71
N LEU A 208 -19.83 -2.32 -4.03
CA LEU A 208 -18.67 -2.56 -4.87
C LEU A 208 -18.95 -2.39 -6.38
N GLU A 209 -20.20 -2.17 -6.80
CA GLU A 209 -20.60 -2.06 -8.21
C GLU A 209 -20.14 -3.26 -9.06
N VAL A 210 -20.35 -4.47 -8.54
CA VAL A 210 -19.98 -5.73 -9.19
C VAL A 210 -21.15 -6.70 -9.28
N SER A 211 -21.07 -7.67 -10.19
CA SER A 211 -22.20 -8.57 -10.51
C SER A 211 -22.22 -9.86 -9.68
N ASN A 212 -21.08 -10.29 -9.14
CA ASN A 212 -20.97 -11.56 -8.41
C ASN A 212 -19.87 -11.55 -7.35
N ARG A 213 -19.89 -12.57 -6.47
CA ARG A 213 -18.97 -12.70 -5.34
C ARG A 213 -17.49 -12.78 -5.74
N VAL A 214 -17.18 -13.40 -6.87
CA VAL A 214 -15.80 -13.51 -7.37
C VAL A 214 -15.27 -12.12 -7.74
N GLN A 215 -16.08 -11.33 -8.44
CA GLN A 215 -15.73 -9.95 -8.77
C GLN A 215 -15.62 -9.07 -7.52
N ALA A 216 -16.45 -9.32 -6.48
CA ALA A 216 -16.32 -8.60 -5.23
C ALA A 216 -14.98 -8.86 -4.54
N VAL A 217 -14.57 -10.12 -4.46
CA VAL A 217 -13.27 -10.50 -3.89
C VAL A 217 -12.13 -9.90 -4.72
N LEU A 218 -12.16 -10.03 -6.05
CA LEU A 218 -11.14 -9.47 -6.93
C LEU A 218 -11.05 -7.94 -6.79
N LYS A 219 -12.19 -7.23 -6.72
CA LYS A 219 -12.21 -5.78 -6.51
C LYS A 219 -11.71 -5.43 -5.11
N GLY A 220 -12.10 -6.18 -4.08
CA GLY A 220 -11.61 -6.04 -2.72
C GLY A 220 -10.09 -6.21 -2.64
N MET A 221 -9.53 -7.21 -3.32
CA MET A 221 -8.09 -7.41 -3.42
C MET A 221 -7.39 -6.23 -4.10
N ARG A 222 -7.91 -5.76 -5.24
CA ARG A 222 -7.37 -4.59 -5.96
C ARG A 222 -7.42 -3.31 -5.14
N CYS A 223 -8.44 -3.15 -4.31
CA CYS A 223 -8.56 -2.02 -3.38
C CYS A 223 -7.78 -2.21 -2.06
N GLY A 224 -7.07 -3.33 -1.89
CA GLY A 224 -6.35 -3.64 -0.65
C GLY A 224 -7.24 -3.88 0.56
N MET A 225 -8.52 -4.19 0.34
CA MET A 225 -9.51 -4.42 1.40
C MET A 225 -9.42 -5.82 1.99
N VAL A 226 -9.04 -6.83 1.18
CA VAL A 226 -8.88 -8.23 1.58
C VAL A 226 -7.66 -8.84 0.90
N GLN A 227 -7.14 -9.92 1.49
CA GLN A 227 -6.01 -10.69 0.98
C GLN A 227 -6.41 -12.18 0.94
N LEU A 228 -5.87 -12.95 0.00
CA LEU A 228 -6.00 -14.41 -0.06
C LEU A 228 -4.81 -15.07 0.63
#